data_84c78a385a74cc056fa78b64fc4f21a6
#
_entry.id   84c78a385a74cc056fa78b64fc4f21a6
#
_cell.length_a   1.000
_cell.length_b   1.000
_cell.length_c   1.000
_cell.angle_alpha   90.00
_cell.angle_beta   90.00
_cell.angle_gamma   90.00
#
_symmetry.space_group_name_H-M   'P 1'
#
loop_
_entity.id
_entity.type
_entity.pdbx_description
1 polymer ?
#
loop_
_entity_poly.entity_id
_entity_poly.type
_entity_poly.pdbx_seq_one_letter_code
_entity_poly.pdbx_strand_id
1 'polypeptide(L)' 'MNKIIFIVDEAPEGGYLARALGEAIFTEANDLESLRVHVRDAVQCHFDQHQAPRIIRLHFISGQIPSQTLLPDTP' A
#
# COMPACT_ATOMS: atom_id res chain seq x y z
N MET A 1 4.52 16.73 5.69
CA MET A 1 3.73 15.49 5.78
C MET A 1 4.45 14.49 6.65
N ASN A 2 3.77 13.95 7.65
CA ASN A 2 4.39 12.97 8.54
C ASN A 2 4.09 11.54 8.18
N LYS A 3 3.02 11.31 7.48
CA LYS A 3 2.52 9.96 7.26
C LYS A 3 1.96 9.84 5.86
N ILE A 4 2.22 8.70 5.24
CA ILE A 4 1.62 8.38 3.96
C ILE A 4 1.04 6.97 4.07
N ILE A 5 -0.12 6.76 3.47
CA ILE A 5 -0.81 5.48 3.54
C ILE A 5 -0.86 4.90 2.14
N PHE A 6 -0.46 3.66 2.02
CA PHE A 6 -0.57 2.91 0.78
C PHE A 6 -1.65 1.85 0.93
N ILE A 7 -2.49 1.74 -0.06
CA ILE A 7 -3.47 0.66 -0.14
C ILE A 7 -2.82 -0.48 -0.91
N VAL A 8 -2.75 -1.63 -0.29
CA VAL A 8 -2.09 -2.81 -0.87
C VAL A 8 -3.14 -3.82 -1.26
N ASP A 9 -3.07 -4.29 -2.48
CA ASP A 9 -4.01 -5.25 -3.03
C ASP A 9 -3.22 -6.39 -3.63
N GLU A 10 -3.82 -7.56 -3.70
CA GLU A 10 -3.19 -8.70 -4.34
C GLU A 10 -3.47 -8.68 -5.83
N ALA A 11 -2.43 -8.90 -6.61
CA ALA A 11 -2.59 -8.96 -8.05
C ALA A 11 -3.19 -10.31 -8.46
N PRO A 12 -4.04 -10.33 -9.50
CA PRO A 12 -4.66 -11.60 -9.91
C PRO A 12 -3.65 -12.66 -10.32
N GLU A 13 -2.50 -12.25 -10.86
CA GLU A 13 -1.48 -13.19 -11.28
C GLU A 13 -0.50 -13.54 -10.18
N GLY A 14 -0.67 -13.01 -9.01
CA GLY A 14 0.27 -13.16 -7.91
C GLY A 14 0.99 -11.85 -7.66
N GLY A 15 1.54 -11.71 -6.47
CA GLY A 15 2.21 -10.48 -6.09
C GLY A 15 1.26 -9.45 -5.52
N TYR A 16 1.77 -8.24 -5.34
CA TYR A 16 1.06 -7.20 -4.64
C TYR A 16 1.20 -5.87 -5.36
N LEU A 17 0.15 -5.07 -5.27
CA LEU A 17 0.11 -3.72 -5.81
C LEU A 17 -0.09 -2.76 -4.66
N ALA A 18 0.59 -1.62 -4.70
CA ALA A 18 0.46 -0.61 -3.66
C ALA A 18 0.31 0.75 -4.31
N ARG A 19 -0.66 1.52 -3.82
CA ARG A 19 -0.85 2.88 -4.30
C ARG A 19 -1.06 3.80 -3.12
N ALA A 20 -0.50 4.99 -3.20
CA ALA A 20 -0.58 5.96 -2.13
C ALA A 20 -1.91 6.68 -2.17
N LEU A 21 -2.44 6.99 -1.00
CA LEU A 21 -3.62 7.83 -0.90
C LEU A 21 -3.16 9.28 -0.92
N GLY A 22 -3.69 10.04 -1.86
CA GLY A 22 -3.39 11.45 -1.92
C GLY A 22 -2.13 11.81 -2.67
N GLU A 23 -1.39 10.83 -3.16
CA GLU A 23 -0.18 11.08 -3.93
C GLU A 23 -0.19 10.18 -5.16
N ALA A 24 0.48 10.62 -6.20
CA ALA A 24 0.53 9.85 -7.43
C ALA A 24 1.70 8.86 -7.40
N ILE A 25 1.67 7.94 -6.46
CA ILE A 25 2.71 6.94 -6.28
C ILE A 25 2.08 5.56 -6.40
N PHE A 26 2.66 4.73 -7.25
CA PHE A 26 2.18 3.38 -7.46
C PHE A 26 3.39 2.45 -7.59
N THR A 27 3.33 1.30 -6.96
CA THR A 27 4.41 0.33 -7.08
C THR A 27 3.84 -1.09 -6.94
N GLU A 28 4.65 -2.07 -7.28
CA GLU A 28 4.23 -3.46 -7.19
C GLU A 28 5.45 -4.33 -6.92
N ALA A 29 5.22 -5.52 -6.42
CA ALA A 29 6.28 -6.47 -6.12
C ALA A 29 5.69 -7.87 -6.06
N ASN A 30 6.58 -8.87 -6.12
CA ASN A 30 6.14 -10.26 -6.09
C ASN A 30 5.82 -10.75 -4.68
N ASP A 31 6.43 -10.15 -3.67
CA ASP A 31 6.19 -10.57 -2.30
C ASP A 31 6.16 -9.33 -1.40
N LEU A 32 5.76 -9.54 -0.15
CA LEU A 32 5.57 -8.42 0.76
C LEU A 32 6.88 -7.76 1.15
N GLU A 33 7.92 -8.54 1.30
CA GLU A 33 9.20 -7.96 1.68
C GLU A 33 9.74 -7.05 0.59
N SER A 34 9.66 -7.50 -0.66
CA SER A 34 10.07 -6.68 -1.79
C SER A 34 9.16 -5.46 -1.91
N LEU A 35 7.87 -5.63 -1.64
CA LEU A 35 6.95 -4.51 -1.72
C LEU A 35 7.34 -3.41 -0.75
N ARG A 36 7.73 -3.77 0.47
CA ARG A 36 8.14 -2.78 1.45
C ARG A 36 9.32 -1.96 0.96
N VAL A 37 10.29 -2.64 0.35
CA VAL A 37 11.46 -1.96 -0.19
C VAL A 37 11.04 -1.04 -1.33
N HIS A 38 10.20 -1.54 -2.24
CA HIS A 38 9.76 -0.75 -3.38
C HIS A 38 8.95 0.47 -2.94
N VAL A 39 8.11 0.31 -1.93
CA VAL A 39 7.31 1.42 -1.41
C VAL A 39 8.23 2.50 -0.83
N ARG A 40 9.20 2.07 -0.03
CA ARG A 40 10.14 3.02 0.57
C ARG A 40 10.92 3.77 -0.50
N ASP A 41 11.41 3.03 -1.51
CA ASP A 41 12.16 3.66 -2.57
C ASP A 41 11.29 4.64 -3.35
N ALA A 42 10.05 4.26 -3.63
CA ALA A 42 9.15 5.12 -4.37
C ALA A 42 8.87 6.42 -3.61
N VAL A 43 8.69 6.31 -2.29
CA VAL A 43 8.46 7.50 -1.47
C VAL A 43 9.68 8.39 -1.49
N GLN A 44 10.86 7.80 -1.35
CA GLN A 44 12.09 8.60 -1.35
C GLN A 44 12.35 9.28 -2.69
N CYS A 45 11.94 8.64 -3.77
CA CYS A 45 12.08 9.26 -5.09
C CYS A 45 11.07 10.35 -5.35
N HIS A 46 9.89 10.22 -4.76
CA HIS A 46 8.80 11.16 -5.01
C HIS A 46 8.94 12.44 -4.21
N PHE A 47 9.47 12.34 -3.00
CA PHE A 47 9.59 13.48 -2.10
C PHE A 47 11.03 13.90 -1.94
N ASP A 48 11.24 15.18 -1.68
CA ASP A 48 12.56 15.66 -1.25
C ASP A 48 12.88 15.09 0.11
N GLN A 49 14.17 15.02 0.44
CA GLN A 49 14.61 14.47 1.70
C GLN A 49 13.95 15.13 2.89
N HIS A 50 13.73 16.43 2.81
CA HIS A 50 13.16 17.18 3.93
C HIS A 50 11.65 17.07 3.98
N GLN A 51 11.02 16.56 2.94
CA GLN A 51 9.58 16.52 2.86
C GLN A 51 9.01 15.11 2.84
N ALA A 52 9.87 14.11 2.81
CA ALA A 52 9.40 12.74 2.80
C ALA A 52 8.70 12.41 4.13
N PRO A 53 7.58 11.69 4.08
CA PRO A 53 6.90 11.31 5.30
C PRO A 53 7.76 10.35 6.10
N ARG A 54 7.68 10.44 7.42
CA ARG A 54 8.44 9.57 8.29
C ARG A 54 7.78 8.23 8.49
N ILE A 55 6.47 8.18 8.34
CA ILE A 55 5.70 6.98 8.61
C ILE A 55 5.05 6.54 7.31
N ILE A 56 5.29 5.30 6.94
CA ILE A 56 4.67 4.70 5.77
C ILE A 56 3.80 3.57 6.29
N ARG A 57 2.50 3.63 6.01
CA ARG A 57 1.58 2.61 6.43
C ARG A 57 1.08 1.85 5.22
N LEU A 58 1.00 0.53 5.36
CA LEU A 58 0.44 -0.31 4.33
C LEU A 58 -0.87 -0.88 4.83
N HIS A 59 -1.94 -0.54 4.15
CA HIS A 59 -3.27 -1.07 4.45
C HIS A 59 -3.58 -2.15 3.45
N PHE A 60 -3.75 -3.36 3.93
CA PHE A 60 -3.98 -4.50 3.07
C PHE A 60 -5.47 -4.70 2.87
N ILE A 61 -5.87 -4.81 1.62
CA ILE A 61 -7.26 -5.10 1.27
C ILE A 61 -7.32 -6.56 0.93
N SER A 62 -8.15 -7.28 1.66
CA SER A 62 -8.35 -8.67 1.36
C SER A 62 -9.26 -8.78 0.14
N GLY A 63 -8.75 -9.38 -0.88
CA GLY A 63 -9.49 -9.44 -2.14
C GLY A 63 -10.76 -10.21 -2.05
N GLN A 64 -10.87 -11.05 -1.06
CA GLN A 64 -12.03 -11.83 -0.92
C GLN A 64 -12.96 -11.27 0.01
N ILE A 65 -12.94 -10.45 0.46
CA ILE A 65 -13.84 -10.18 1.45
C ILE A 65 -15.09 -9.97 1.27
N PRO A 66 -15.41 -10.41 0.75
CA PRO A 66 -16.40 -10.07 0.59
C PRO A 66 -17.26 -10.32 1.49
N SER A 67 -16.87 -10.70 1.55
CA SER A 67 -17.42 -10.80 2.12
C SER A 67 -17.60 -10.57 3.06
N GLN A 68 -17.15 -10.75 3.21
CA GLN A 68 -17.35 -10.59 4.16
C GLN A 68 -17.82 -9.82 4.60
N THR A 69 -18.10 -9.92 4.35
CA THR A 69 -18.56 -9.30 4.83
C THR A 69 -19.09 -8.90 5.31
N LEU A 70 -19.11 -9.29 5.45
CA LEU A 70 -19.58 -8.99 6.05
C LEU A 70 -19.95 -8.68 6.64
N LEU A 71 -19.96 -8.94 6.80
CA LEU A 71 -20.30 -8.72 7.48
C LEU A 71 -20.55 -8.36 8.01
N PRO A 72 -20.64 -8.38 8.08
CA PRO A 72 -20.97 -8.09 8.80
C PRO A 72 -21.23 -7.65 9.32
N ASP A 73 -21.25 -8.01 9.46
CA ASP A 73 -21.65 -7.72 10.07
C ASP A 73 -21.89 -7.53 10.56
N THR A 74 -21.75 -7.90 10.59
CA THR A 74 -22.12 -7.84 11.20
C THR A 74 -22.39 -7.67 11.65
N PRO A 75 -22.46 -7.86 11.79
CA PRO A 75 -22.96 -7.80 12.40
C PRO A 75 -23.24 -7.62 12.73
#